data_8eefc96010198ff99780405b4d2aef24
#
_entry.id   8eefc96010198ff99780405b4d2aef24
#
_cell.length_a   1.000
_cell.length_b   1.000
_cell.length_c   1.000
_cell.angle_alpha   90.00
_cell.angle_beta   90.00
_cell.angle_gamma   90.00
#
_symmetry.space_group_name_H-M   'P 1'
#
loop_
_entity.id
_entity.type
_entity.pdbx_description
1 polymer ?
#
loop_
_entity_poly.entity_id
_entity_poly.type
_entity_poly.pdbx_seq_one_letter_code
_entity_poly.pdbx_strand_id
1 'polypeptide(L)'
;GSILAGAAGSGCPTNSKLLFDENSQIINQSGPLDIWQSRLELDKVPPHYREGDHETIRYNLKYWNQVNECERLPKIGICDEYNFAFYKGKKGNNVLMDVKNRDHGQTFDDAELVWDYLFSGCYKDENGRLCQSEPRKKWWRDDVNLAVAKDCRKAWVNNGIMELHKPCFFWEKVKYHGLNGDAIVRGSYAYVPVSSLAEIFHMDYQTEKNGRVAYLSGIPQIGKVAASEVAEIQFAEGNIACVINNSVESMYADAVMEDGELCVSLEWFARRFLSLHVSECDGVIYATDHPSQLSWHMADLIRAY
;
A
#
# COMPACT_ATOMS: atom_id res chain seq x y z
N GLY A 1 19.26 -11.27 -28.56
CA GLY A 1 18.06 -11.09 -27.82
C GLY A 1 17.99 -9.67 -27.29
N SER A 2 16.89 -9.04 -27.42
CA SER A 2 16.73 -7.67 -26.94
C SER A 2 16.42 -7.69 -25.45
N ILE A 3 17.26 -7.09 -24.67
CA ILE A 3 17.04 -6.84 -23.24
C ILE A 3 15.86 -5.89 -23.04
N LEU A 4 15.55 -5.11 -24.06
CA LEU A 4 14.50 -4.08 -24.05
C LEU A 4 13.10 -4.65 -24.28
N ALA A 5 12.96 -5.94 -24.42
CA ALA A 5 11.66 -6.58 -24.67
C ALA A 5 10.68 -6.49 -23.49
N GLY A 6 11.12 -5.95 -22.37
CA GLY A 6 10.29 -5.89 -21.19
C GLY A 6 9.41 -4.66 -21.04
N ALA A 7 9.54 -3.65 -21.85
CA ALA A 7 8.66 -2.48 -21.78
C ALA A 7 7.32 -2.84 -22.43
N ALA A 8 6.57 -3.69 -21.82
CA ALA A 8 5.28 -4.06 -22.32
C ALA A 8 4.23 -3.07 -21.83
N GLY A 9 3.82 -2.19 -22.67
CA GLY A 9 2.47 -1.68 -22.59
C GLY A 9 1.46 -2.85 -22.55
N SER A 10 0.27 -2.61 -22.96
CA SER A 10 -0.88 -3.54 -23.01
C SER A 10 -0.68 -4.88 -23.76
N GLY A 11 0.55 -5.34 -23.95
CA GLY A 11 0.86 -6.50 -24.77
C GLY A 11 0.53 -7.88 -24.22
N CYS A 12 -0.12 -7.95 -23.06
CA CYS A 12 -0.53 -9.22 -22.55
C CYS A 12 -1.95 -9.59 -23.00
N PRO A 13 -2.22 -10.87 -23.27
CA PRO A 13 -3.55 -11.32 -23.62
C PRO A 13 -4.54 -10.94 -22.52
N THR A 14 -5.64 -10.34 -22.89
CA THR A 14 -6.75 -10.03 -22.00
C THR A 14 -7.49 -11.28 -21.54
N ASN A 15 -7.20 -12.42 -22.15
CA ASN A 15 -7.84 -13.69 -21.84
C ASN A 15 -6.92 -14.59 -21.03
N SER A 16 -7.21 -14.75 -19.74
CA SER A 16 -6.47 -15.63 -18.84
C SER A 16 -6.39 -17.08 -19.32
N LYS A 17 -7.37 -17.56 -20.08
CA LYS A 17 -7.39 -18.91 -20.65
C LYS A 17 -6.25 -19.16 -21.64
N LEU A 18 -5.62 -18.13 -22.17
CA LEU A 18 -4.45 -18.25 -23.02
C LEU A 18 -3.14 -18.38 -22.23
N LEU A 19 -3.16 -18.02 -20.96
CA LEU A 19 -1.98 -18.04 -20.10
C LEU A 19 -1.99 -19.15 -19.08
N PHE A 20 -3.15 -19.48 -18.55
CA PHE A 20 -3.33 -20.42 -17.44
C PHE A 20 -4.39 -21.47 -17.75
N ASP A 21 -4.18 -22.68 -17.26
CA ASP A 21 -5.21 -23.71 -17.20
C ASP A 21 -6.18 -23.50 -16.03
N GLU A 22 -7.14 -24.42 -15.88
CA GLU A 22 -8.12 -24.42 -14.80
C GLU A 22 -7.49 -24.55 -13.39
N ASN A 23 -6.26 -25.10 -13.30
CA ASN A 23 -5.50 -25.24 -12.06
C ASN A 23 -4.56 -24.06 -11.82
N SER A 24 -4.70 -22.98 -12.60
CA SER A 24 -3.84 -21.80 -12.54
C SER A 24 -2.36 -22.07 -12.86
N GLN A 25 -2.06 -23.13 -13.64
CA GLN A 25 -0.73 -23.41 -14.16
C GLN A 25 -0.54 -22.72 -15.50
N ILE A 26 0.70 -22.23 -15.75
CA ILE A 26 1.02 -21.61 -17.03
C ILE A 26 1.01 -22.66 -18.14
N ILE A 27 0.25 -22.38 -19.21
CA ILE A 27 0.15 -23.24 -20.40
C ILE A 27 0.93 -22.69 -21.60
N ASN A 28 1.21 -21.39 -21.63
CA ASN A 28 1.99 -20.72 -22.68
C ASN A 28 3.15 -19.94 -22.04
N GLN A 29 4.21 -20.68 -21.69
CA GLN A 29 5.35 -20.08 -21.02
C GLN A 29 6.29 -19.40 -22.01
N SER A 30 6.58 -18.12 -21.78
CA SER A 30 7.68 -17.41 -22.45
C SER A 30 9.01 -17.62 -21.70
N GLY A 31 10.11 -17.18 -22.30
CA GLY A 31 11.35 -17.00 -21.57
C GLY A 31 11.24 -15.86 -20.52
N PRO A 32 12.11 -15.87 -19.49
CA PRO A 32 12.12 -14.80 -18.48
C PRO A 32 12.58 -13.48 -19.08
N LEU A 33 11.98 -12.39 -18.63
CA LEU A 33 12.27 -11.02 -19.07
C LEU A 33 12.09 -10.06 -17.90
N ASP A 34 12.89 -8.99 -17.85
CA ASP A 34 12.53 -7.83 -17.04
C ASP A 34 11.31 -7.14 -17.63
N ILE A 35 10.28 -6.96 -16.85
CA ILE A 35 8.99 -6.41 -17.26
C ILE A 35 8.72 -5.11 -16.53
N TRP A 36 8.30 -4.11 -17.29
CA TRP A 36 7.74 -2.86 -16.78
C TRP A 36 6.35 -2.66 -17.33
N GLN A 37 5.38 -2.50 -16.42
CA GLN A 37 3.99 -2.25 -16.77
C GLN A 37 3.62 -0.87 -16.27
N SER A 38 3.43 0.08 -17.18
CA SER A 38 2.87 1.40 -16.86
C SER A 38 1.35 1.34 -16.95
N ARG A 39 0.71 1.92 -15.94
CA ARG A 39 -0.73 2.15 -15.90
C ARG A 39 -1.01 3.60 -15.58
N LEU A 40 -2.09 4.10 -16.10
CA LEU A 40 -2.57 5.44 -15.82
C LEU A 40 -3.98 5.31 -15.25
N GLU A 41 -4.21 5.82 -14.07
CA GLU A 41 -5.41 5.52 -13.26
C GLU A 41 -6.73 5.78 -13.99
N LEU A 42 -6.77 6.84 -14.84
CA LEU A 42 -7.96 7.25 -15.56
C LEU A 42 -8.00 6.74 -17.01
N ASP A 43 -7.03 5.95 -17.43
CA ASP A 43 -6.95 5.43 -18.79
C ASP A 43 -8.16 4.55 -19.10
N LYS A 44 -8.88 4.91 -20.17
CA LYS A 44 -10.06 4.22 -20.67
C LYS A 44 -9.79 3.37 -21.91
N VAL A 45 -8.57 3.37 -22.39
CA VAL A 45 -8.19 2.55 -23.55
C VAL A 45 -8.04 1.09 -23.09
N PRO A 46 -8.63 0.13 -23.81
CA PRO A 46 -8.49 -1.28 -23.42
C PRO A 46 -7.04 -1.74 -23.28
N PRO A 47 -6.73 -2.58 -22.30
CA PRO A 47 -7.68 -3.15 -21.33
C PRO A 47 -8.08 -2.12 -20.27
N HIS A 48 -9.38 -1.87 -20.17
CA HIS A 48 -9.92 -1.02 -19.12
C HIS A 48 -9.75 -1.68 -17.77
N TYR A 49 -9.37 -0.88 -16.80
CA TYR A 49 -9.22 -1.40 -15.46
C TYR A 49 -10.54 -1.32 -14.65
N ARG A 50 -11.25 -0.21 -14.74
CA ARG A 50 -12.44 0.05 -13.90
C ARG A 50 -13.73 -0.59 -14.39
N GLU A 51 -13.79 -1.07 -15.62
CA GLU A 51 -15.02 -1.61 -16.22
C GLU A 51 -14.98 -3.13 -16.42
N GLY A 52 -14.26 -3.86 -15.55
CA GLY A 52 -14.26 -5.32 -15.56
C GLY A 52 -12.93 -5.98 -15.93
N ASP A 53 -11.93 -5.24 -16.36
CA ASP A 53 -10.61 -5.77 -16.76
C ASP A 53 -9.53 -5.66 -15.68
N HIS A 54 -9.93 -5.53 -14.40
CA HIS A 54 -9.02 -5.70 -13.26
C HIS A 54 -8.20 -6.97 -13.37
N GLU A 55 -8.82 -7.99 -13.88
CA GLU A 55 -8.23 -9.30 -14.05
C GLU A 55 -6.99 -9.23 -14.95
N THR A 56 -7.00 -8.41 -16.01
CA THR A 56 -5.87 -8.35 -16.96
C THR A 56 -4.57 -7.96 -16.29
N ILE A 57 -4.56 -6.92 -15.45
CA ILE A 57 -3.35 -6.50 -14.74
C ILE A 57 -2.93 -7.59 -13.74
N ARG A 58 -3.87 -8.16 -13.00
CA ARG A 58 -3.60 -9.25 -12.06
C ARG A 58 -3.04 -10.48 -12.77
N TYR A 59 -3.59 -10.87 -13.92
CA TYR A 59 -3.07 -11.99 -14.70
C TYR A 59 -1.69 -11.71 -15.26
N ASN A 60 -1.42 -10.49 -15.72
CA ASN A 60 -0.11 -10.10 -16.17
C ASN A 60 0.93 -10.16 -15.05
N LEU A 61 0.62 -9.58 -13.89
CA LEU A 61 1.48 -9.66 -12.73
C LEU A 61 1.71 -11.11 -12.30
N LYS A 62 0.64 -11.91 -12.21
CA LYS A 62 0.73 -13.32 -11.85
C LYS A 62 1.61 -14.11 -12.83
N TYR A 63 1.40 -13.91 -14.14
CA TYR A 63 2.14 -14.59 -15.19
C TYR A 63 3.63 -14.28 -15.11
N TRP A 64 3.99 -13.00 -15.14
CA TRP A 64 5.39 -12.61 -15.13
C TRP A 64 6.08 -12.88 -13.79
N ASN A 65 5.37 -12.79 -12.67
CA ASN A 65 5.91 -13.19 -11.37
C ASN A 65 6.24 -14.68 -11.33
N GLN A 66 5.42 -15.54 -11.94
CA GLN A 66 5.72 -16.97 -12.03
C GLN A 66 6.87 -17.26 -13.01
N VAL A 67 6.86 -16.68 -14.22
CA VAL A 67 7.92 -16.86 -15.23
C VAL A 67 9.28 -16.41 -14.70
N ASN A 68 9.32 -15.30 -14.01
CA ASN A 68 10.53 -14.69 -13.48
C ASN A 68 10.93 -15.23 -12.11
N GLU A 69 10.14 -16.10 -11.51
CA GLU A 69 10.33 -16.60 -10.13
C GLU A 69 10.48 -15.45 -9.12
N CYS A 70 9.52 -14.52 -9.16
CA CYS A 70 9.52 -13.36 -8.30
C CYS A 70 9.17 -13.70 -6.84
N GLU A 71 9.67 -12.86 -5.93
CA GLU A 71 9.24 -12.85 -4.54
C GLU A 71 7.72 -12.63 -4.47
N ARG A 72 7.08 -13.20 -3.45
CA ARG A 72 5.62 -13.13 -3.29
C ARG A 72 5.14 -11.68 -3.09
N LEU A 73 5.81 -10.94 -2.20
CA LEU A 73 5.45 -9.58 -1.88
C LEU A 73 6.32 -8.60 -2.68
N PRO A 74 5.75 -7.60 -3.34
CA PRO A 74 6.52 -6.53 -3.95
C PRO A 74 7.09 -5.60 -2.88
N LYS A 75 8.06 -4.80 -3.26
CA LYS A 75 8.40 -3.57 -2.53
C LYS A 75 7.55 -2.45 -3.08
N ILE A 76 6.75 -1.85 -2.21
CA ILE A 76 5.88 -0.73 -2.57
C ILE A 76 6.59 0.57 -2.25
N GLY A 77 6.49 1.54 -3.16
CA GLY A 77 6.88 2.91 -2.97
C GLY A 77 5.91 3.84 -3.70
N ILE A 78 5.43 4.87 -3.00
CA ILE A 78 4.51 5.85 -3.57
C ILE A 78 5.12 7.24 -3.40
N CYS A 79 5.49 7.87 -4.52
CA CYS A 79 6.08 9.21 -4.55
C CYS A 79 5.16 10.15 -5.30
N ASP A 80 4.57 11.11 -4.60
CA ASP A 80 3.53 11.98 -5.15
C ASP A 80 2.45 11.17 -5.88
N GLU A 81 2.33 11.31 -7.20
CA GLU A 81 1.35 10.61 -8.03
C GLU A 81 1.81 9.24 -8.54
N TYR A 82 3.09 8.90 -8.40
CA TYR A 82 3.68 7.65 -8.89
C TYR A 82 3.59 6.56 -7.85
N ASN A 83 2.96 5.46 -8.21
CA ASN A 83 2.79 4.28 -7.38
C ASN A 83 3.57 3.11 -7.99
N PHE A 84 4.54 2.57 -7.26
CA PHE A 84 5.37 1.47 -7.73
C PHE A 84 5.17 0.21 -6.91
N ALA A 85 5.11 -0.94 -7.60
CA ALA A 85 5.24 -2.25 -7.01
C ALA A 85 6.37 -3.01 -7.72
N PHE A 86 7.49 -3.20 -7.02
CA PHE A 86 8.68 -3.86 -7.54
C PHE A 86 8.75 -5.30 -7.07
N TYR A 87 8.55 -6.23 -7.98
CA TYR A 87 8.72 -7.67 -7.73
C TYR A 87 10.12 -8.11 -8.14
N LYS A 88 10.95 -8.48 -7.18
CA LYS A 88 12.27 -9.02 -7.45
C LYS A 88 12.16 -10.48 -7.83
N GLY A 89 12.67 -10.83 -8.99
CA GLY A 89 12.69 -12.20 -9.47
C GLY A 89 14.10 -12.78 -9.55
N LYS A 90 14.19 -14.10 -9.53
CA LYS A 90 15.47 -14.83 -9.73
C LYS A 90 15.92 -14.80 -11.18
N LYS A 91 14.99 -14.74 -12.12
CA LYS A 91 15.22 -14.83 -13.56
C LYS A 91 14.97 -13.52 -14.32
N GLY A 92 14.27 -12.59 -13.71
CA GLY A 92 13.94 -11.27 -14.22
C GLY A 92 13.03 -10.56 -13.23
N ASN A 93 12.99 -9.25 -13.28
CA ASN A 93 12.16 -8.43 -12.40
C ASN A 93 10.81 -8.13 -13.06
N ASN A 94 9.81 -7.83 -12.24
CA ASN A 94 8.51 -7.37 -12.72
C ASN A 94 8.11 -6.11 -11.95
N VAL A 95 7.81 -5.04 -12.67
CA VAL A 95 7.47 -3.75 -12.07
C VAL A 95 6.10 -3.32 -12.57
N LEU A 96 5.22 -2.98 -11.65
CA LEU A 96 4.01 -2.22 -11.92
C LEU A 96 4.24 -0.78 -11.50
N MET A 97 4.04 0.16 -12.42
CA MET A 97 3.92 1.58 -12.14
C MET A 97 2.49 2.02 -12.46
N ASP A 98 1.83 2.63 -11.50
CA ASP A 98 0.54 3.28 -11.70
C ASP A 98 0.64 4.77 -11.37
N VAL A 99 0.07 5.62 -12.22
CA VAL A 99 0.14 7.08 -12.05
C VAL A 99 -1.24 7.62 -11.72
N LYS A 100 -1.36 8.21 -10.54
CA LYS A 100 -2.61 8.78 -10.04
C LYS A 100 -3.12 9.90 -10.93
N ASN A 101 -4.44 9.92 -11.16
CA ASN A 101 -5.14 10.98 -11.89
C ASN A 101 -4.66 11.23 -13.35
N ARG A 102 -3.96 10.28 -13.96
CA ARG A 102 -3.52 10.38 -15.36
C ARG A 102 -4.46 9.64 -16.30
N ASP A 103 -4.68 10.23 -17.47
CA ASP A 103 -5.41 9.64 -18.60
C ASP A 103 -4.44 9.00 -19.59
N HIS A 104 -4.97 8.41 -20.67
CA HIS A 104 -4.20 7.71 -21.70
C HIS A 104 -3.05 8.54 -22.27
N GLY A 105 -1.87 7.94 -22.32
CA GLY A 105 -0.65 8.54 -22.83
C GLY A 105 0.58 8.06 -22.08
N GLN A 106 1.77 8.37 -22.58
CA GLN A 106 2.99 8.16 -21.83
C GLN A 106 3.25 9.35 -20.90
N THR A 107 3.78 9.09 -19.72
CA THR A 107 4.34 10.15 -18.90
C THR A 107 5.67 10.59 -19.49
N PHE A 108 6.05 11.85 -19.31
CA PHE A 108 7.28 12.39 -19.92
C PHE A 108 8.56 11.67 -19.45
N ASP A 109 8.50 11.07 -18.28
CA ASP A 109 9.63 10.41 -17.63
C ASP A 109 9.58 8.87 -17.68
N ASP A 110 8.55 8.25 -18.29
CA ASP A 110 8.43 6.81 -18.44
C ASP A 110 9.71 6.16 -18.97
N ALA A 111 10.26 6.69 -20.04
CA ALA A 111 11.46 6.13 -20.67
C ALA A 111 12.69 6.24 -19.75
N GLU A 112 12.82 7.35 -19.02
CA GLU A 112 13.89 7.56 -18.05
C GLU A 112 13.75 6.61 -16.86
N LEU A 113 12.54 6.46 -16.33
CA LEU A 113 12.27 5.55 -15.20
C LEU A 113 12.57 4.10 -15.58
N VAL A 114 12.09 3.65 -16.73
CA VAL A 114 12.37 2.31 -17.25
C VAL A 114 13.87 2.09 -17.43
N TRP A 115 14.56 3.07 -18.00
CA TRP A 115 16.01 3.01 -18.16
C TRP A 115 16.72 2.91 -16.81
N ASP A 116 16.42 3.83 -15.92
CA ASP A 116 17.13 3.96 -14.65
C ASP A 116 16.92 2.76 -13.72
N TYR A 117 15.71 2.21 -13.69
CA TYR A 117 15.36 1.14 -12.77
C TYR A 117 15.57 -0.28 -13.31
N LEU A 118 15.58 -0.46 -14.64
CA LEU A 118 15.73 -1.78 -15.23
C LEU A 118 16.97 -1.90 -16.14
N PHE A 119 17.18 -0.98 -17.06
CA PHE A 119 18.09 -1.22 -18.19
C PHE A 119 19.44 -0.52 -18.11
N SER A 120 19.63 0.44 -17.22
CA SER A 120 20.89 1.20 -17.13
C SER A 120 22.10 0.34 -16.75
N GLY A 121 21.88 -0.82 -16.12
CA GLY A 121 22.91 -1.80 -15.85
C GLY A 121 23.23 -2.75 -16.99
N CYS A 122 22.52 -2.66 -18.12
CA CYS A 122 22.68 -3.56 -19.24
C CYS A 122 23.75 -3.03 -20.21
N TYR A 123 24.74 -3.84 -20.54
CA TYR A 123 25.81 -3.47 -21.49
C TYR A 123 26.29 -4.68 -22.30
N LYS A 124 27.05 -4.43 -23.36
CA LYS A 124 27.76 -5.47 -24.09
C LYS A 124 29.22 -5.49 -23.66
N ASP A 125 29.75 -6.69 -23.41
CA ASP A 125 31.17 -6.88 -23.18
C ASP A 125 31.99 -6.74 -24.47
N GLU A 126 33.31 -6.90 -24.38
CA GLU A 126 34.25 -6.84 -25.50
C GLU A 126 33.94 -7.87 -26.61
N ASN A 127 33.27 -8.95 -26.28
CA ASN A 127 32.88 -10.02 -27.19
C ASN A 127 31.45 -9.82 -27.73
N GLY A 128 30.79 -8.70 -27.42
CA GLY A 128 29.41 -8.42 -27.80
C GLY A 128 28.36 -9.21 -27.03
N ARG A 129 28.73 -9.87 -25.93
CA ARG A 129 27.77 -10.57 -25.06
C ARG A 129 27.05 -9.57 -24.17
N LEU A 130 25.76 -9.79 -24.02
CA LEU A 130 24.96 -9.01 -23.09
C LEU A 130 25.33 -9.35 -21.66
N CYS A 131 25.68 -8.33 -20.91
CA CYS A 131 25.98 -8.39 -19.48
C CYS A 131 25.02 -7.50 -18.72
N GLN A 132 24.75 -7.81 -17.50
CA GLN A 132 23.90 -7.05 -16.60
C GLN A 132 24.64 -6.79 -15.29
N SER A 133 24.65 -5.55 -14.88
CA SER A 133 25.04 -5.10 -13.54
C SER A 133 23.83 -4.52 -12.83
N GLU A 134 24.02 -4.05 -11.60
CA GLU A 134 22.96 -3.34 -10.89
C GLU A 134 22.51 -2.12 -11.69
N PRO A 135 21.19 -1.84 -11.77
CA PRO A 135 20.66 -0.64 -12.39
C PRO A 135 21.20 0.64 -11.75
N ARG A 136 21.18 1.73 -12.50
CA ARG A 136 21.68 3.05 -12.07
C ARG A 136 20.96 3.56 -10.83
N LYS A 137 19.65 3.38 -10.76
CA LYS A 137 18.85 3.70 -9.58
C LYS A 137 18.42 2.43 -8.87
N LYS A 138 18.54 2.44 -7.56
CA LYS A 138 17.86 1.45 -6.72
C LYS A 138 16.37 1.71 -6.79
N TRP A 139 15.58 0.65 -6.76
CA TRP A 139 14.14 0.78 -6.73
C TRP A 139 13.70 1.73 -5.64
N TRP A 140 12.80 2.63 -6.02
CA TRP A 140 12.15 3.51 -5.07
C TRP A 140 11.46 2.66 -4.00
N ARG A 141 11.67 3.02 -2.79
CA ARG A 141 10.93 2.44 -1.66
C ARG A 141 10.77 3.53 -0.61
N ASP A 142 9.64 3.52 0.02
CA ASP A 142 9.40 4.35 1.17
C ASP A 142 10.20 3.80 2.36
N ASP A 143 10.78 4.66 3.17
CA ASP A 143 11.43 4.26 4.42
C ASP A 143 10.41 3.75 5.44
N VAL A 144 9.16 4.20 5.29
CA VAL A 144 7.96 3.72 5.99
C VAL A 144 6.87 3.47 4.97
N ASN A 145 6.27 2.29 4.99
CA ASN A 145 4.99 2.05 4.36
C ASN A 145 4.08 1.26 5.30
N LEU A 146 2.93 1.84 5.57
CA LEU A 146 1.88 1.26 6.38
C LEU A 146 0.58 1.33 5.59
N ALA A 147 -0.07 0.20 5.39
CA ALA A 147 -1.40 0.21 4.78
C ALA A 147 -2.35 -0.74 5.49
N VAL A 148 -3.61 -0.33 5.56
CA VAL A 148 -4.74 -1.15 6.01
C VAL A 148 -5.87 -1.01 5.01
N ALA A 149 -6.66 -2.06 4.86
CA ALA A 149 -7.83 -2.06 3.99
C ALA A 149 -9.10 -2.35 4.78
N LYS A 150 -10.20 -1.73 4.39
CA LYS A 150 -11.52 -1.96 4.96
C LYS A 150 -11.86 -3.46 4.95
N ASP A 151 -12.41 -3.94 6.05
CA ASP A 151 -12.83 -5.32 6.27
C ASP A 151 -11.69 -6.36 6.19
N CYS A 152 -10.42 -5.91 6.20
CA CYS A 152 -9.25 -6.77 6.18
C CYS A 152 -8.58 -6.85 7.57
N ARG A 153 -8.13 -8.05 7.94
CA ARG A 153 -7.31 -8.28 9.14
C ARG A 153 -5.82 -8.13 8.88
N LYS A 154 -5.40 -7.98 7.64
CA LYS A 154 -4.00 -7.84 7.29
C LYS A 154 -3.65 -6.36 7.16
N ALA A 155 -2.54 -5.99 7.76
CA ALA A 155 -1.88 -4.72 7.56
C ALA A 155 -0.59 -4.93 6.78
N TRP A 156 -0.30 -4.03 5.86
CA TRP A 156 0.98 -3.93 5.19
C TRP A 156 1.89 -3.04 6.02
N VAL A 157 3.00 -3.59 6.51
CA VAL A 157 3.93 -2.87 7.40
C VAL A 157 5.36 -3.07 6.88
N ASN A 158 5.98 -2.01 6.37
CA ASN A 158 7.36 -2.01 5.87
C ASN A 158 7.68 -3.17 4.90
N ASN A 159 6.81 -3.34 3.89
CA ASN A 159 6.87 -4.42 2.90
C ASN A 159 6.72 -5.83 3.49
N GLY A 160 6.13 -5.95 4.65
CA GLY A 160 5.70 -7.19 5.27
C GLY A 160 4.20 -7.20 5.52
N ILE A 161 3.65 -8.37 5.83
CA ILE A 161 2.25 -8.51 6.23
C ILE A 161 2.21 -8.83 7.71
N MET A 162 1.41 -8.06 8.43
CA MET A 162 1.07 -8.28 9.84
C MET A 162 -0.43 -8.56 9.96
N GLU A 163 -0.82 -9.40 10.90
CA GLU A 163 -2.24 -9.66 11.17
C GLU A 163 -2.74 -8.74 12.29
N LEU A 164 -3.81 -8.01 12.03
CA LEU A 164 -4.49 -7.19 13.03
C LEU A 164 -5.33 -8.09 13.96
N HIS A 165 -5.49 -7.70 15.20
CA HIS A 165 -6.34 -8.42 16.15
C HIS A 165 -7.81 -8.48 15.72
N LYS A 166 -8.28 -7.44 15.01
CA LYS A 166 -9.60 -7.35 14.35
C LYS A 166 -9.45 -6.76 12.96
N PRO A 167 -10.41 -7.00 12.06
CA PRO A 167 -10.44 -6.33 10.77
C PRO A 167 -10.47 -4.81 10.93
N CYS A 168 -9.76 -4.10 10.06
CA CYS A 168 -9.90 -2.66 9.94
C CYS A 168 -11.33 -2.32 9.47
N PHE A 169 -11.94 -1.32 10.07
CA PHE A 169 -13.25 -0.80 9.63
C PHE A 169 -13.21 0.72 9.54
N PHE A 170 -14.19 1.31 8.88
CA PHE A 170 -14.29 2.76 8.76
C PHE A 170 -15.36 3.27 9.71
N TRP A 171 -14.97 4.20 10.59
CA TRP A 171 -15.84 4.86 11.54
C TRP A 171 -16.14 6.28 11.10
N GLU A 172 -17.43 6.64 11.03
CA GLU A 172 -17.89 7.93 10.59
C GLU A 172 -18.07 8.89 11.77
N LYS A 173 -17.41 10.04 11.70
CA LYS A 173 -17.70 11.16 12.59
C LYS A 173 -18.96 11.86 12.13
N VAL A 174 -20.05 11.65 12.83
CA VAL A 174 -21.35 12.21 12.51
C VAL A 174 -21.65 13.43 13.38
N LYS A 175 -22.16 14.49 12.78
CA LYS A 175 -22.72 15.63 13.47
C LYS A 175 -24.21 15.71 13.14
N TYR A 176 -25.02 15.74 14.18
CA TYR A 176 -26.45 15.97 14.03
C TYR A 176 -26.75 17.48 13.91
N HIS A 177 -27.57 17.86 12.96
CA HIS A 177 -27.93 19.23 12.69
C HIS A 177 -29.42 19.45 12.86
N GLY A 178 -29.75 20.50 13.61
CA GLY A 178 -31.09 21.10 13.65
C GLY A 178 -32.16 20.25 14.32
N LEU A 179 -33.37 20.78 14.29
CA LEU A 179 -34.57 20.20 14.90
C LEU A 179 -35.05 18.91 14.22
N ASN A 180 -34.62 18.66 12.99
CA ASN A 180 -35.05 17.51 12.20
C ASN A 180 -34.11 16.29 12.38
N GLY A 181 -33.02 16.45 13.14
CA GLY A 181 -32.08 15.32 13.40
C GLY A 181 -31.27 14.87 12.19
N ASP A 182 -31.11 15.70 11.18
CA ASP A 182 -30.29 15.37 10.00
C ASP A 182 -28.84 15.11 10.41
N ALA A 183 -28.31 13.97 9.98
CA ALA A 183 -26.95 13.58 10.23
C ALA A 183 -26.02 14.04 9.10
N ILE A 184 -24.92 14.69 9.44
CA ILE A 184 -23.88 15.08 8.49
C ILE A 184 -22.59 14.36 8.85
N VAL A 185 -22.08 13.52 7.93
CA VAL A 185 -20.77 12.89 8.06
C VAL A 185 -19.69 13.96 7.90
N ARG A 186 -18.86 14.12 8.92
CA ARG A 186 -17.75 15.10 8.96
C ARG A 186 -16.41 14.50 8.61
N GLY A 187 -16.32 13.21 8.56
CA GLY A 187 -15.15 12.44 8.17
C GLY A 187 -15.40 10.96 8.38
N SER A 188 -14.66 10.15 7.69
CA SER A 188 -14.63 8.71 7.82
C SER A 188 -13.17 8.31 7.98
N TYR A 189 -12.86 7.47 8.97
CA TYR A 189 -11.50 7.17 9.36
C TYR A 189 -11.33 5.66 9.53
N ALA A 190 -10.17 5.13 9.17
CA ALA A 190 -9.84 3.73 9.37
C ALA A 190 -9.52 3.46 10.84
N TYR A 191 -10.27 2.54 11.42
CA TYR A 191 -10.14 2.14 12.81
C TYR A 191 -9.48 0.77 12.91
N VAL A 192 -8.53 0.69 13.80
CA VAL A 192 -7.83 -0.56 14.16
C VAL A 192 -7.79 -0.70 15.68
N PRO A 193 -7.69 -1.93 16.21
CA PRO A 193 -7.50 -2.15 17.64
C PRO A 193 -6.27 -1.43 18.19
N VAL A 194 -6.39 -0.86 19.39
CA VAL A 194 -5.25 -0.24 20.09
C VAL A 194 -4.13 -1.25 20.33
N SER A 195 -4.48 -2.51 20.57
CA SER A 195 -3.53 -3.62 20.64
C SER A 195 -2.72 -3.80 19.36
N SER A 196 -3.37 -3.71 18.20
CA SER A 196 -2.68 -3.77 16.91
C SER A 196 -1.82 -2.52 16.64
N LEU A 197 -2.23 -1.33 17.09
CA LEU A 197 -1.37 -0.15 17.03
C LEU A 197 -0.10 -0.33 17.85
N ALA A 198 -0.20 -0.94 19.04
CA ALA A 198 0.95 -1.25 19.87
C ALA A 198 1.99 -2.09 19.11
N GLU A 199 1.54 -3.12 18.41
CA GLU A 199 2.41 -3.99 17.61
C GLU A 199 3.01 -3.27 16.40
N ILE A 200 2.18 -2.51 15.64
CA ILE A 200 2.63 -1.75 14.46
C ILE A 200 3.72 -0.73 14.84
N PHE A 201 3.53 -0.04 15.96
CA PHE A 201 4.38 1.08 16.39
C PHE A 201 5.34 0.72 17.52
N HIS A 202 5.48 -0.57 17.85
CA HIS A 202 6.41 -1.11 18.85
C HIS A 202 6.28 -0.46 20.23
N MET A 203 5.05 -0.35 20.72
CA MET A 203 4.70 0.21 22.01
C MET A 203 4.22 -0.86 22.99
N ASP A 204 4.38 -0.60 24.27
CA ASP A 204 3.76 -1.42 25.32
C ASP A 204 2.26 -1.16 25.39
N TYR A 205 1.48 -2.22 25.63
CA TYR A 205 0.02 -2.18 25.65
C TYR A 205 -0.54 -2.73 26.97
N GLN A 206 -1.48 -2.00 27.56
CA GLN A 206 -2.22 -2.42 28.74
C GLN A 206 -3.70 -2.03 28.62
N THR A 207 -4.58 -2.77 29.30
CA THR A 207 -6.01 -2.47 29.34
C THR A 207 -6.57 -2.52 30.76
N GLU A 208 -7.65 -1.78 30.96
CA GLU A 208 -8.47 -1.79 32.17
C GLU A 208 -9.96 -1.82 31.81
N LYS A 209 -10.79 -2.05 32.82
CA LYS A 209 -12.26 -2.00 32.71
C LYS A 209 -12.80 -2.89 31.58
N ASN A 210 -12.32 -4.11 31.49
CA ASN A 210 -12.71 -5.09 30.46
C ASN A 210 -12.43 -4.56 29.03
N GLY A 211 -11.28 -3.95 28.82
CA GLY A 211 -10.87 -3.44 27.51
C GLY A 211 -11.39 -2.03 27.15
N ARG A 212 -12.28 -1.45 27.97
CA ARG A 212 -12.85 -0.12 27.69
C ARG A 212 -11.89 1.06 27.87
N VAL A 213 -10.78 0.82 28.56
CA VAL A 213 -9.68 1.78 28.67
C VAL A 213 -8.41 1.07 28.24
N ALA A 214 -7.67 1.70 27.35
CA ALA A 214 -6.40 1.18 26.83
C ALA A 214 -5.28 2.19 27.04
N TYR A 215 -4.11 1.67 27.31
CA TYR A 215 -2.88 2.45 27.50
C TYR A 215 -1.83 1.98 26.51
N LEU A 216 -1.15 2.95 25.89
CA LEU A 216 0.07 2.72 25.11
C LEU A 216 1.21 3.49 25.76
N SER A 217 2.38 2.87 25.88
CA SER A 217 3.57 3.54 26.38
C SER A 217 4.81 3.16 25.59
N GLY A 218 5.72 4.11 25.41
CA GLY A 218 6.95 3.91 24.68
C GLY A 218 7.22 5.01 23.67
N ILE A 219 8.21 4.80 22.81
CA ILE A 219 8.51 5.68 21.68
C ILE A 219 7.85 5.09 20.44
N PRO A 220 6.77 5.70 19.91
CA PRO A 220 6.15 5.23 18.67
C PRO A 220 7.17 5.20 17.54
N GLN A 221 7.33 4.07 16.88
CA GLN A 221 8.27 3.91 15.77
C GLN A 221 7.75 2.94 14.72
N ILE A 222 8.09 3.19 13.47
CA ILE A 222 7.83 2.29 12.36
C ILE A 222 8.96 2.39 11.34
N GLY A 223 9.57 1.28 10.97
CA GLY A 223 10.73 1.28 10.08
C GLY A 223 11.88 2.11 10.65
N LYS A 224 12.25 3.18 9.93
CA LYS A 224 13.30 4.12 10.34
C LYS A 224 12.77 5.39 11.00
N VAL A 225 11.47 5.57 11.02
CA VAL A 225 10.83 6.74 11.60
C VAL A 225 10.42 6.43 13.03
N ALA A 226 10.81 7.30 13.94
CA ALA A 226 10.46 7.22 15.36
C ALA A 226 10.05 8.61 15.86
N ALA A 227 9.14 8.65 16.83
CA ALA A 227 8.83 9.88 17.55
C ALA A 227 10.05 10.37 18.36
N SER A 228 10.12 11.67 18.61
CA SER A 228 11.23 12.29 19.36
C SER A 228 11.17 12.01 20.86
N GLU A 229 10.00 11.65 21.38
CA GLU A 229 9.73 11.53 22.81
C GLU A 229 8.92 10.28 23.15
N VAL A 230 9.06 9.83 24.38
CA VAL A 230 8.21 8.79 24.95
C VAL A 230 6.77 9.32 25.02
N ALA A 231 5.83 8.51 24.55
CA ALA A 231 4.42 8.79 24.65
C ALA A 231 3.77 7.83 25.67
N GLU A 232 3.03 8.40 26.62
CA GLU A 232 2.09 7.70 27.49
C GLU A 232 0.70 8.11 27.07
N ILE A 233 -0.07 7.19 26.48
CA ILE A 233 -1.35 7.49 25.85
C ILE A 233 -2.43 6.68 26.52
N GLN A 234 -3.53 7.35 26.91
CA GLN A 234 -4.72 6.70 27.43
C GLN A 234 -5.92 6.99 26.53
N PHE A 235 -6.57 5.92 26.08
CA PHE A 235 -7.85 5.95 25.36
C PHE A 235 -8.96 5.41 26.25
N ALA A 236 -10.17 5.94 26.06
CA ALA A 236 -11.36 5.43 26.74
C ALA A 236 -12.54 5.39 25.77
N GLU A 237 -13.33 4.31 25.85
CA GLU A 237 -14.51 4.10 25.03
C GLU A 237 -15.46 5.31 25.06
N GLY A 238 -15.99 5.68 23.89
CA GLY A 238 -16.94 6.77 23.70
C GLY A 238 -16.35 8.17 23.87
N ASN A 239 -15.02 8.32 24.02
CA ASN A 239 -14.36 9.59 24.15
C ASN A 239 -13.60 9.96 22.88
N ILE A 240 -13.85 11.18 22.39
CA ILE A 240 -13.01 11.80 21.36
C ILE A 240 -11.69 12.33 21.94
N ALA A 241 -11.68 12.60 23.25
CA ALA A 241 -10.47 13.04 23.94
C ALA A 241 -9.67 11.82 24.42
N CYS A 242 -8.35 11.91 24.28
CA CYS A 242 -7.38 11.00 24.87
C CYS A 242 -6.45 11.79 25.78
N VAL A 243 -5.71 11.10 26.65
CA VAL A 243 -4.69 11.73 27.49
C VAL A 243 -3.33 11.32 26.95
N ILE A 244 -2.47 12.30 26.66
CA ILE A 244 -1.09 12.08 26.17
C ILE A 244 -0.17 12.85 27.13
N ASN A 245 0.74 12.13 27.81
CA ASN A 245 1.73 12.72 28.73
C ASN A 245 1.06 13.70 29.72
N ASN A 246 -0.04 13.28 30.34
CA ASN A 246 -0.88 14.07 31.27
C ASN A 246 -1.60 15.29 30.64
N SER A 247 -1.62 15.42 29.33
CA SER A 247 -2.36 16.47 28.61
C SER A 247 -3.53 15.88 27.85
N VAL A 248 -4.66 16.59 27.83
CA VAL A 248 -5.85 16.16 27.10
C VAL A 248 -5.75 16.65 25.66
N GLU A 249 -5.87 15.72 24.72
CA GLU A 249 -5.89 16.01 23.28
C GLU A 249 -7.13 15.42 22.61
N SER A 250 -7.53 15.98 21.47
CA SER A 250 -8.67 15.45 20.69
C SER A 250 -8.18 14.58 19.55
N MET A 251 -8.78 13.41 19.41
CA MET A 251 -8.67 12.56 18.23
C MET A 251 -9.60 13.08 17.12
N TYR A 252 -9.55 12.44 15.95
CA TYR A 252 -10.46 12.78 14.84
C TYR A 252 -11.91 12.37 15.14
N ALA A 253 -12.12 11.25 15.78
CA ALA A 253 -13.41 10.77 16.28
C ALA A 253 -13.21 9.96 17.57
N ASP A 254 -14.28 9.51 18.19
CA ASP A 254 -14.28 8.82 19.47
C ASP A 254 -13.67 7.42 19.37
N ALA A 255 -13.02 6.96 20.46
CA ALA A 255 -12.62 5.57 20.60
C ALA A 255 -13.86 4.68 20.73
N VAL A 256 -13.92 3.58 20.01
CA VAL A 256 -15.08 2.69 19.97
C VAL A 256 -14.70 1.24 20.32
N MET A 257 -15.62 0.54 20.96
CA MET A 257 -15.48 -0.89 21.19
C MET A 257 -16.05 -1.66 20.00
N GLU A 258 -15.26 -2.56 19.43
CA GLU A 258 -15.67 -3.47 18.39
C GLU A 258 -15.25 -4.89 18.76
N ASP A 259 -16.23 -5.78 18.94
CA ASP A 259 -16.01 -7.18 19.35
C ASP A 259 -15.04 -7.38 20.52
N GLY A 260 -15.11 -6.52 21.53
CA GLY A 260 -14.30 -6.61 22.74
C GLY A 260 -12.90 -5.97 22.65
N GLU A 261 -12.56 -5.33 21.56
CA GLU A 261 -11.32 -4.55 21.38
C GLU A 261 -11.64 -3.06 21.28
N LEU A 262 -10.87 -2.22 21.96
CA LEU A 262 -10.94 -0.78 21.83
C LEU A 262 -10.20 -0.36 20.57
N CYS A 263 -10.89 0.35 19.69
CA CYS A 263 -10.38 0.76 18.38
C CYS A 263 -10.32 2.29 18.27
N VAL A 264 -9.30 2.78 17.58
CA VAL A 264 -9.10 4.22 17.31
C VAL A 264 -8.60 4.44 15.88
N SER A 265 -8.65 5.70 15.41
CA SER A 265 -8.20 6.05 14.05
C SER A 265 -6.70 5.86 13.88
N LEU A 266 -6.34 5.04 12.90
CA LEU A 266 -4.96 4.83 12.47
C LEU A 266 -4.36 6.12 11.90
N GLU A 267 -5.11 6.86 11.07
CA GLU A 267 -4.64 8.09 10.43
C GLU A 267 -4.32 9.17 11.46
N TRP A 268 -5.17 9.30 12.51
CA TRP A 268 -4.89 10.23 13.58
C TRP A 268 -3.57 9.87 14.28
N PHE A 269 -3.40 8.59 14.63
CA PHE A 269 -2.22 8.10 15.33
C PHE A 269 -0.94 8.33 14.49
N ALA A 270 -0.96 7.89 13.23
CA ALA A 270 0.17 8.01 12.32
C ALA A 270 0.61 9.46 12.11
N ARG A 271 -0.34 10.37 11.92
CA ARG A 271 -0.05 11.80 11.74
C ARG A 271 0.41 12.46 13.03
N ARG A 272 -0.25 12.14 14.16
CA ARG A 272 0.02 12.80 15.44
C ARG A 272 1.39 12.49 16.00
N PHE A 273 1.81 11.23 15.95
CA PHE A 273 3.04 10.80 16.59
C PHE A 273 4.25 10.74 15.66
N LEU A 274 4.04 10.45 14.39
CA LEU A 274 5.12 10.22 13.44
C LEU A 274 5.12 11.19 12.25
N SER A 275 4.17 12.13 12.21
CA SER A 275 4.00 13.10 11.13
C SER A 275 3.88 12.44 9.74
N LEU A 276 3.33 11.22 9.67
CA LEU A 276 3.20 10.52 8.41
C LEU A 276 2.16 11.19 7.50
N HIS A 277 2.46 11.20 6.22
CA HIS A 277 1.49 11.55 5.18
C HIS A 277 0.56 10.36 4.96
N VAL A 278 -0.73 10.63 4.93
CA VAL A 278 -1.76 9.60 4.79
C VAL A 278 -2.61 9.92 3.57
N SER A 279 -2.73 8.96 2.69
CA SER A 279 -3.65 8.97 1.54
C SER A 279 -4.67 7.84 1.64
N GLU A 280 -5.84 8.05 1.06
CA GLU A 280 -6.92 7.05 1.02
C GLU A 280 -7.35 6.85 -0.43
N CYS A 281 -7.59 5.60 -0.79
CA CYS A 281 -8.19 5.25 -2.05
C CYS A 281 -8.98 3.95 -1.91
N ASP A 282 -10.26 4.01 -2.26
CA ASP A 282 -11.15 2.85 -2.33
C ASP A 282 -11.15 1.98 -1.05
N GLY A 283 -11.20 2.62 0.12
CA GLY A 283 -11.19 1.94 1.40
C GLY A 283 -9.84 1.34 1.79
N VAL A 284 -8.76 1.76 1.16
CA VAL A 284 -7.38 1.47 1.58
C VAL A 284 -6.73 2.75 2.06
N ILE A 285 -6.17 2.71 3.26
CA ILE A 285 -5.33 3.76 3.82
C ILE A 285 -3.88 3.40 3.58
N TYR A 286 -3.10 4.35 3.10
CA TYR A 286 -1.65 4.25 2.98
C TYR A 286 -0.97 5.40 3.71
N ALA A 287 -0.01 5.11 4.55
CA ALA A 287 0.76 6.09 5.31
C ALA A 287 2.26 5.92 5.07
N THR A 288 2.95 7.01 4.80
CA THR A 288 4.39 7.06 4.55
C THR A 288 5.01 8.36 5.06
N ASP A 289 6.32 8.46 5.05
CA ASP A 289 7.09 9.60 5.59
C ASP A 289 7.20 10.81 4.65
N HIS A 290 6.58 10.75 3.47
CA HIS A 290 6.58 11.83 2.47
C HIS A 290 5.22 11.95 1.76
N PRO A 291 4.97 13.04 1.00
CA PRO A 291 3.74 13.19 0.22
C PRO A 291 3.51 12.01 -0.73
N SER A 292 2.31 11.45 -0.66
CA SER A 292 1.91 10.30 -1.47
C SER A 292 0.44 10.39 -1.86
N GLN A 293 0.10 9.91 -3.04
CA GLN A 293 -1.25 9.81 -3.55
C GLN A 293 -1.51 8.36 -3.97
N LEU A 294 -2.15 7.60 -3.10
CA LEU A 294 -2.47 6.21 -3.38
C LEU A 294 -3.38 6.10 -4.60
N SER A 295 -2.93 5.36 -5.60
CA SER A 295 -3.71 5.07 -6.79
C SER A 295 -4.66 3.90 -6.58
N TRP A 296 -5.66 3.81 -7.44
CA TRP A 296 -6.67 2.77 -7.33
C TRP A 296 -6.11 1.35 -7.61
N HIS A 297 -5.24 1.23 -8.60
CA HIS A 297 -4.59 -0.05 -8.90
C HIS A 297 -3.68 -0.52 -7.77
N MET A 298 -2.97 0.41 -7.13
CA MET A 298 -2.13 0.10 -5.98
C MET A 298 -2.96 -0.26 -4.75
N ALA A 299 -4.07 0.44 -4.52
CA ALA A 299 -5.00 0.09 -3.44
C ALA A 299 -5.54 -1.33 -3.61
N ASP A 300 -5.94 -1.69 -4.84
CA ASP A 300 -6.43 -3.02 -5.16
C ASP A 300 -5.34 -4.10 -5.02
N LEU A 301 -4.10 -3.78 -5.38
CA LEU A 301 -2.95 -4.66 -5.18
C LEU A 301 -2.70 -4.90 -3.69
N ILE A 302 -2.68 -3.84 -2.87
CA ILE A 302 -2.48 -3.95 -1.40
C ILE A 302 -3.57 -4.82 -0.78
N ARG A 303 -4.83 -4.62 -1.16
CA ARG A 303 -5.97 -5.40 -0.66
C ARG A 303 -5.89 -6.88 -1.04
N ALA A 304 -5.26 -7.22 -2.15
CA ALA A 304 -5.15 -8.60 -2.64
C ALA A 304 -4.19 -9.49 -1.82
N TYR A 305 -3.33 -8.92 -1.01
CA TYR A 305 -2.39 -9.62 -0.12
C TYR A 305 -2.90 -9.75 1.29
#